data_a4acf0d8c4154548d6a29df1d0b6c873
#
_entry.id   a4acf0d8c4154548d6a29df1d0b6c873
#
_cell.length_a   1.000
_cell.length_b   1.000
_cell.length_c   1.000
_cell.angle_alpha   90.00
_cell.angle_beta   90.00
_cell.angle_gamma   90.00
#
_symmetry.space_group_name_H-M   'P 1'
#
loop_
_entity.id
_entity.type
_entity.pdbx_description
1 polymer ?
#
loop_
_entity_poly.entity_id
_entity_poly.type
_entity_poly.pdbx_seq_one_letter_code
_entity_poly.pdbx_strand_id
1 'polypeptide(L)'
;MTPSLAPSSPTRSRPSLFGLGQSFDAPAEQFASWLPYSAYLRAEQLFVNRDSLGFLLELMPQSGADERMAEVLVSLYANCPPGTGIQFHLFGSPHIREQLRRYANLRVEDADQADKAQHWGRPARNDNLFRRLARQRVGHLLDGAQQSLTTGFHYTIRDFRLMLSVSAPGSADNLNHRDGMVLLRESIASTLRSALLPNQICDAAALINWCALFTNPDRISQTDAPNLHYDDGREIRDQIVDFDTIQDVVPGGLRLWKESAPEILEARFYSIKSFPEHFALWQMGSLIGDLMQPALQYTAPFLLTMGAHVLDPNVTRSVVTANHVRATQNAKSKMADVMPDVGKKLQDWTAAAESIDTGGSLVSLYHQLAIFSPPERAVSAHETANAIWRGRGFQLNADTYMHRQALLASLPMTLSERFHRDLAKMRRVSRKTMANAIHLAPLIGEWRGTRTPALVFGGRRGQLMTLDLFDNDLGNYNFAIIGAPGSGKSVLMNEMAWSYRAIDAKVWMLDLGRSFEKSTLLRPSKKRSYWPPFA
;
A
#
# COMPACT_ATOMS: atom_id res chain seq x y z
N MET A 1 46.21 -4.71 -44.38
CA MET A 1 45.15 -3.69 -44.18
C MET A 1 43.82 -4.39 -44.33
N THR A 2 43.28 -4.84 -43.22
CA THR A 2 41.95 -5.44 -43.14
C THR A 2 40.98 -4.43 -42.52
N PRO A 3 39.82 -4.15 -43.08
CA PRO A 3 38.88 -3.20 -42.48
C PRO A 3 38.14 -3.85 -41.31
N SER A 4 38.18 -3.15 -40.18
CA SER A 4 37.44 -3.39 -38.97
C SER A 4 35.92 -3.28 -39.25
N LEU A 5 35.19 -4.35 -39.10
CA LEU A 5 33.72 -4.34 -39.04
C LEU A 5 33.26 -3.85 -37.66
N ALA A 6 32.65 -2.68 -37.65
CA ALA A 6 31.92 -2.18 -36.47
C ALA A 6 30.75 -3.11 -36.18
N PRO A 7 30.42 -3.37 -34.91
CA PRO A 7 29.25 -4.18 -34.56
C PRO A 7 27.96 -3.40 -34.91
N SER A 8 27.10 -4.02 -35.70
CA SER A 8 25.76 -3.54 -36.01
C SER A 8 24.94 -3.42 -34.72
N SER A 9 24.41 -2.24 -34.45
CA SER A 9 23.44 -2.01 -33.37
C SER A 9 22.23 -2.96 -33.50
N PRO A 10 21.79 -3.61 -32.43
CA PRO A 10 20.60 -4.47 -32.50
C PRO A 10 19.36 -3.63 -32.80
N THR A 11 18.67 -3.99 -33.88
CA THR A 11 17.36 -3.46 -34.23
C THR A 11 16.40 -3.72 -33.08
N ARG A 12 15.93 -2.65 -32.41
CA ARG A 12 14.96 -2.68 -31.32
C ARG A 12 13.63 -3.22 -31.84
N SER A 13 13.37 -4.52 -31.66
CA SER A 13 12.03 -5.08 -31.84
C SER A 13 11.11 -4.59 -30.72
N ARG A 14 9.96 -4.05 -31.08
CA ARG A 14 8.94 -3.59 -30.11
C ARG A 14 8.36 -4.81 -29.39
N PRO A 15 8.39 -4.87 -28.04
CA PRO A 15 7.83 -6.01 -27.32
C PRO A 15 6.32 -6.11 -27.58
N SER A 16 5.86 -7.29 -28.01
CA SER A 16 4.43 -7.57 -28.05
C SER A 16 4.02 -8.17 -26.71
N LEU A 17 2.98 -7.64 -26.07
CA LEU A 17 2.47 -8.13 -24.78
C LEU A 17 1.97 -9.59 -24.84
N PHE A 18 1.78 -10.16 -26.03
CA PHE A 18 1.19 -11.48 -26.20
C PHE A 18 2.17 -12.58 -26.60
N GLY A 19 3.44 -12.32 -26.82
CA GLY A 19 4.44 -13.38 -27.11
C GLY A 19 4.09 -14.38 -28.23
N LEU A 20 2.97 -14.20 -28.91
CA LEU A 20 2.49 -15.04 -30.02
C LEU A 20 3.20 -14.62 -31.29
N GLY A 21 4.37 -15.21 -31.54
CA GLY A 21 5.13 -14.95 -32.76
C GLY A 21 6.64 -14.83 -32.59
N GLN A 22 7.18 -15.05 -31.41
CA GLN A 22 8.63 -15.14 -31.24
C GLN A 22 9.12 -16.55 -31.59
N SER A 23 10.19 -16.63 -32.37
CA SER A 23 10.91 -17.88 -32.60
C SER A 23 11.51 -18.39 -31.28
N PHE A 24 11.59 -19.71 -31.10
CA PHE A 24 12.16 -20.36 -29.93
C PHE A 24 13.63 -19.95 -29.64
N ASP A 25 14.30 -19.30 -30.59
CA ASP A 25 15.70 -18.85 -30.52
C ASP A 25 15.84 -17.36 -30.18
N ALA A 26 14.75 -16.63 -29.88
CA ALA A 26 14.87 -15.24 -29.45
C ALA A 26 15.44 -15.17 -28.01
N PRO A 27 16.41 -14.28 -27.73
CA PRO A 27 16.95 -14.12 -26.38
C PRO A 27 15.79 -13.76 -25.43
N ALA A 28 15.80 -14.36 -24.24
CA ALA A 28 14.77 -14.12 -23.22
C ALA A 28 14.66 -12.61 -22.95
N GLU A 29 13.47 -12.04 -23.17
CA GLU A 29 13.23 -10.63 -22.87
C GLU A 29 13.33 -10.42 -21.36
N GLN A 30 14.15 -9.46 -20.96
CA GLN A 30 14.22 -9.04 -19.55
C GLN A 30 12.92 -8.34 -19.17
N PHE A 31 12.36 -8.64 -18.00
CA PHE A 31 11.15 -8.00 -17.49
C PHE A 31 11.28 -6.47 -17.40
N ALA A 32 12.48 -5.97 -17.13
CA ALA A 32 12.78 -4.54 -17.14
C ALA A 32 12.37 -3.84 -18.45
N SER A 33 12.47 -4.54 -19.60
CA SER A 33 12.06 -3.97 -20.89
C SER A 33 10.55 -3.73 -21.02
N TRP A 34 9.73 -4.34 -20.17
CA TRP A 34 8.28 -4.14 -20.14
C TRP A 34 7.87 -2.92 -19.32
N LEU A 35 8.75 -2.48 -18.40
CA LEU A 35 8.49 -1.31 -17.56
C LEU A 35 8.54 -0.03 -18.40
N PRO A 36 7.62 0.92 -18.17
CA PRO A 36 7.53 2.13 -19.00
C PRO A 36 8.57 3.21 -18.63
N TYR A 37 9.23 3.11 -17.48
CA TYR A 37 9.98 4.18 -16.86
C TYR A 37 11.30 4.47 -17.57
N SER A 38 11.48 5.68 -18.08
CA SER A 38 12.71 6.12 -18.75
C SER A 38 13.55 7.03 -17.86
N ALA A 39 13.03 8.19 -17.46
CA ALA A 39 13.78 9.21 -16.75
C ALA A 39 12.93 9.98 -15.73
N TYR A 40 13.58 10.81 -14.92
CA TYR A 40 12.95 11.70 -13.95
C TYR A 40 13.38 13.15 -14.15
N LEU A 41 12.42 14.03 -14.36
CA LEU A 41 12.61 15.47 -14.48
C LEU A 41 12.61 16.08 -13.06
N ARG A 42 13.79 16.37 -12.53
CA ARG A 42 13.96 16.84 -11.14
C ARG A 42 13.32 18.19 -10.88
N ALA A 43 13.36 19.11 -11.85
CA ALA A 43 12.80 20.45 -11.68
C ALA A 43 11.28 20.42 -11.56
N GLU A 44 10.62 19.68 -12.42
CA GLU A 44 9.17 19.52 -12.46
C GLU A 44 8.65 18.41 -11.54
N GLN A 45 9.54 17.55 -11.02
CA GLN A 45 9.23 16.35 -10.23
C GLN A 45 8.25 15.41 -10.98
N LEU A 46 8.56 15.16 -12.25
CA LEU A 46 7.77 14.31 -13.15
C LEU A 46 8.59 13.13 -13.65
N PHE A 47 7.92 12.01 -13.82
CA PHE A 47 8.46 10.83 -14.48
C PHE A 47 8.17 10.87 -15.98
N VAL A 48 9.19 10.53 -16.76
CA VAL A 48 9.08 10.33 -18.20
C VAL A 48 8.94 8.83 -18.43
N ASN A 49 7.78 8.44 -18.93
CA ASN A 49 7.51 7.08 -19.34
C ASN A 49 7.54 6.99 -20.87
N ARG A 50 7.47 5.76 -21.41
CA ARG A 50 7.55 5.51 -22.86
C ARG A 50 6.56 6.33 -23.68
N ASP A 51 5.30 6.43 -23.25
CA ASP A 51 4.20 7.05 -23.97
C ASP A 51 3.42 8.06 -23.10
N SER A 52 3.94 8.42 -21.92
CA SER A 52 3.24 9.27 -20.96
C SER A 52 4.21 10.04 -20.06
N LEU A 53 3.71 11.11 -19.47
CA LEU A 53 4.31 11.75 -18.30
C LEU A 53 3.51 11.34 -17.06
N GLY A 54 4.16 11.32 -15.91
CA GLY A 54 3.47 10.94 -14.68
C GLY A 54 4.13 11.48 -13.42
N PHE A 55 3.45 11.28 -12.31
CA PHE A 55 3.96 11.56 -10.96
C PHE A 55 3.48 10.50 -9.96
N LEU A 56 4.18 10.44 -8.84
CA LEU A 56 3.92 9.50 -7.76
C LEU A 56 3.80 10.26 -6.44
N LEU A 57 2.77 9.97 -5.67
CA LEU A 57 2.53 10.54 -4.34
C LEU A 57 2.48 9.40 -3.31
N GLU A 58 3.20 9.56 -2.20
CA GLU A 58 2.96 8.72 -1.02
C GLU A 58 1.88 9.39 -0.17
N LEU A 59 0.87 8.61 0.22
CA LEU A 59 -0.27 9.06 1.00
C LEU A 59 -0.25 8.39 2.37
N MET A 60 -0.86 9.06 3.35
CA MET A 60 -1.14 8.43 4.63
C MET A 60 -2.52 7.76 4.58
N PRO A 61 -2.62 6.41 4.69
CA PRO A 61 -3.91 5.73 4.73
C PRO A 61 -4.76 6.25 5.88
N GLN A 62 -6.05 6.41 5.64
CA GLN A 62 -7.00 6.85 6.68
C GLN A 62 -7.49 5.66 7.51
N SER A 63 -7.85 5.90 8.76
CA SER A 63 -8.46 4.88 9.64
C SER A 63 -9.95 4.68 9.38
N GLY A 64 -10.59 5.59 8.64
CA GLY A 64 -11.98 5.57 8.24
C GLY A 64 -12.26 6.60 7.16
N ALA A 65 -13.44 6.58 6.60
CA ALA A 65 -13.93 7.56 5.63
C ALA A 65 -15.41 7.83 5.86
N ASP A 66 -15.88 8.98 5.42
CA ASP A 66 -17.28 9.36 5.36
C ASP A 66 -17.71 9.66 3.91
N GLU A 67 -18.98 9.97 3.74
CA GLU A 67 -19.56 10.28 2.43
C GLU A 67 -18.98 11.58 1.85
N ARG A 68 -18.75 12.59 2.69
CA ARG A 68 -18.14 13.85 2.29
C ARG A 68 -16.74 13.67 1.73
N MET A 69 -15.94 12.81 2.33
CA MET A 69 -14.62 12.45 1.82
C MET A 69 -14.73 11.83 0.42
N ALA A 70 -15.67 10.92 0.22
CA ALA A 70 -15.90 10.29 -1.08
C ALA A 70 -16.33 11.33 -2.14
N GLU A 71 -17.24 12.25 -1.80
CA GLU A 71 -17.67 13.34 -2.70
C GLU A 71 -16.51 14.24 -3.14
N VAL A 72 -15.64 14.65 -2.19
CA VAL A 72 -14.45 15.46 -2.50
C VAL A 72 -13.52 14.69 -3.44
N LEU A 73 -13.31 13.40 -3.21
CA LEU A 73 -12.40 12.57 -3.98
C LEU A 73 -12.91 12.26 -5.40
N VAL A 74 -14.20 12.37 -5.70
CA VAL A 74 -14.72 12.24 -7.08
C VAL A 74 -14.07 13.26 -8.02
N SER A 75 -13.75 14.45 -7.52
CA SER A 75 -13.09 15.50 -8.31
C SER A 75 -11.68 15.13 -8.80
N LEU A 76 -11.03 14.12 -8.19
CA LEU A 76 -9.75 13.61 -8.71
C LEU A 76 -9.87 13.14 -10.17
N TYR A 77 -10.98 12.47 -10.50
CA TYR A 77 -11.22 11.97 -11.86
C TYR A 77 -11.71 13.06 -12.79
N ALA A 78 -12.56 13.95 -12.29
CA ALA A 78 -13.17 15.01 -13.09
C ALA A 78 -12.13 16.01 -13.64
N ASN A 79 -11.06 16.27 -12.89
CA ASN A 79 -9.99 17.19 -13.28
C ASN A 79 -8.94 16.55 -14.21
N CYS A 80 -9.05 15.26 -14.51
CA CYS A 80 -8.08 14.55 -15.34
C CYS A 80 -8.46 14.59 -16.82
N PRO A 81 -7.52 14.89 -17.72
CA PRO A 81 -7.75 14.80 -19.16
C PRO A 81 -8.04 13.35 -19.58
N PRO A 82 -8.77 13.13 -20.69
CA PRO A 82 -8.98 11.81 -21.25
C PRO A 82 -7.67 11.07 -21.50
N GLY A 83 -7.65 9.78 -21.26
CA GLY A 83 -6.42 8.97 -21.39
C GLY A 83 -5.55 8.95 -20.14
N THR A 84 -5.89 9.69 -19.09
CA THR A 84 -5.18 9.65 -17.82
C THR A 84 -5.45 8.33 -17.09
N GLY A 85 -4.38 7.68 -16.67
CA GLY A 85 -4.39 6.53 -15.76
C GLY A 85 -4.11 7.00 -14.33
N ILE A 86 -5.00 6.64 -13.40
CA ILE A 86 -4.87 6.88 -11.96
C ILE A 86 -4.82 5.53 -11.27
N GLN A 87 -3.80 5.29 -10.44
CA GLN A 87 -3.64 4.01 -9.75
C GLN A 87 -3.38 4.24 -8.26
N PHE A 88 -4.15 3.57 -7.41
CA PHE A 88 -3.93 3.50 -5.98
C PHE A 88 -3.32 2.15 -5.63
N HIS A 89 -2.29 2.16 -4.80
CA HIS A 89 -1.54 0.98 -4.40
C HIS A 89 -1.43 0.93 -2.88
N LEU A 90 -2.17 0.04 -2.24
CA LEU A 90 -2.09 -0.18 -0.79
C LEU A 90 -1.31 -1.46 -0.52
N PHE A 91 -0.17 -1.33 0.14
CA PHE A 91 0.74 -2.42 0.46
C PHE A 91 0.76 -2.72 1.96
N GLY A 92 0.39 -3.94 2.34
CA GLY A 92 0.60 -4.48 3.68
C GLY A 92 2.05 -4.96 3.85
N SER A 93 2.94 -4.02 4.17
CA SER A 93 4.39 -4.19 4.17
C SER A 93 4.91 -4.85 5.44
N PRO A 94 5.87 -5.80 5.36
CA PRO A 94 6.59 -6.31 6.52
C PRO A 94 7.75 -5.40 6.97
N HIS A 95 8.03 -4.30 6.26
CA HIS A 95 9.18 -3.43 6.50
C HIS A 95 8.95 -2.47 7.67
N ILE A 96 9.17 -2.93 8.88
CA ILE A 96 8.91 -2.19 10.12
C ILE A 96 10.20 -1.84 10.90
N ARG A 97 11.37 -2.29 10.43
CA ARG A 97 12.63 -2.17 11.17
C ARG A 97 13.03 -0.72 11.44
N GLU A 98 12.83 0.18 10.48
CA GLU A 98 13.21 1.58 10.65
C GLU A 98 12.38 2.27 11.75
N GLN A 99 11.09 2.00 11.83
CA GLN A 99 10.22 2.51 12.89
C GLN A 99 10.65 1.96 14.26
N LEU A 100 10.98 0.67 14.33
CA LEU A 100 11.47 0.02 15.55
C LEU A 100 12.87 0.50 15.95
N ARG A 101 13.73 0.84 14.96
CA ARG A 101 15.04 1.43 15.23
C ARG A 101 14.89 2.82 15.86
N ARG A 102 13.99 3.67 15.36
CA ARG A 102 13.69 4.97 15.99
C ARG A 102 13.22 4.80 17.42
N TYR A 103 12.32 3.84 17.69
CA TYR A 103 11.88 3.47 19.03
C TYR A 103 13.05 3.06 19.94
N ALA A 104 13.94 2.20 19.44
CA ALA A 104 15.08 1.70 20.21
C ALA A 104 16.13 2.80 20.47
N ASN A 105 16.43 3.63 19.46
CA ASN A 105 17.42 4.70 19.55
C ASN A 105 17.03 5.75 20.59
N LEU A 106 15.75 6.08 20.71
CA LEU A 106 15.24 7.02 21.70
C LEU A 106 15.62 6.58 23.13
N ARG A 107 15.61 5.28 23.41
CA ARG A 107 15.98 4.69 24.71
C ARG A 107 17.50 4.58 24.91
N VAL A 108 18.23 4.38 23.83
CA VAL A 108 19.68 4.22 23.88
C VAL A 108 20.37 5.52 24.34
N GLU A 109 19.94 6.66 23.82
CA GLU A 109 20.55 7.97 24.13
C GLU A 109 20.33 8.36 25.60
N ASP A 110 19.11 8.30 26.10
CA ASP A 110 18.77 8.74 27.44
C ASP A 110 19.26 7.80 28.53
N ALA A 111 19.31 6.51 28.24
CA ALA A 111 19.87 5.52 29.15
C ALA A 111 21.40 5.69 29.34
N ASP A 112 22.14 6.15 28.34
CA ASP A 112 23.57 6.46 28.45
C ASP A 112 23.83 7.69 29.33
N GLN A 113 22.98 8.70 29.28
CA GLN A 113 23.09 9.87 30.14
C GLN A 113 22.81 9.53 31.60
N ALA A 114 21.79 8.73 31.88
CA ALA A 114 21.48 8.27 33.23
C ALA A 114 22.60 7.40 33.83
N ASP A 115 23.23 6.51 33.04
CA ASP A 115 24.37 5.71 33.49
C ASP A 115 25.64 6.54 33.71
N LYS A 116 25.90 7.57 32.88
CA LYS A 116 27.04 8.51 33.08
C LYS A 116 26.92 9.32 34.37
N ALA A 117 25.70 9.69 34.74
CA ALA A 117 25.46 10.45 35.99
C ALA A 117 25.60 9.58 37.25
N GLN A 118 25.45 8.25 37.15
CA GLN A 118 25.51 7.34 38.30
C GLN A 118 26.89 6.70 38.55
N HIS A 119 27.78 6.67 37.54
CA HIS A 119 29.03 5.92 37.62
C HIS A 119 30.24 6.77 37.20
N TRP A 120 30.53 7.81 37.95
CA TRP A 120 31.81 8.51 37.79
C TRP A 120 32.96 7.52 38.03
N GLY A 121 33.69 7.19 36.95
CA GLY A 121 34.88 6.35 37.00
C GLY A 121 34.73 4.88 36.61
N ARG A 122 33.54 4.41 36.18
CA ARG A 122 33.39 3.07 35.61
C ARG A 122 32.99 3.18 34.13
N PRO A 123 33.55 2.30 33.22
CA PRO A 123 33.11 2.27 31.83
C PRO A 123 31.59 2.00 31.79
N ALA A 124 30.89 2.79 30.97
CA ALA A 124 29.44 2.64 30.79
C ALA A 124 29.11 1.17 30.48
N ARG A 125 28.35 0.53 31.32
CA ARG A 125 27.84 -0.81 31.06
C ARG A 125 26.94 -0.70 29.85
N ASN A 126 27.34 -1.30 28.73
CA ASN A 126 26.57 -1.35 27.47
C ASN A 126 25.23 -2.10 27.60
N ASP A 127 24.84 -2.52 28.79
CA ASP A 127 23.70 -3.40 29.06
C ASP A 127 22.84 -2.86 30.20
N ASN A 128 22.21 -1.69 29.98
CA ASN A 128 21.18 -1.27 30.92
C ASN A 128 19.84 -1.99 30.64
N LEU A 129 18.95 -2.02 31.65
CA LEU A 129 17.68 -2.70 31.60
C LEU A 129 16.78 -2.20 30.43
N PHE A 130 16.71 -0.90 30.20
CA PHE A 130 15.87 -0.30 29.16
C PHE A 130 16.33 -0.66 27.75
N ARG A 131 17.65 -0.69 27.50
CA ARG A 131 18.22 -1.14 26.23
C ARG A 131 17.91 -2.62 25.97
N ARG A 132 18.05 -3.46 27.00
CA ARG A 132 17.75 -4.89 26.88
C ARG A 132 16.28 -5.13 26.57
N LEU A 133 15.37 -4.47 27.28
CA LEU A 133 13.92 -4.57 27.04
C LEU A 133 13.56 -4.05 25.64
N ALA A 134 14.15 -2.93 25.19
CA ALA A 134 13.93 -2.42 23.85
C ALA A 134 14.38 -3.41 22.78
N ARG A 135 15.59 -4.02 22.91
CA ARG A 135 16.08 -5.03 21.95
C ARG A 135 15.16 -6.26 21.90
N GLN A 136 14.72 -6.75 23.07
CA GLN A 136 13.79 -7.90 23.13
C GLN A 136 12.45 -7.58 22.44
N ARG A 137 11.90 -6.38 22.67
CA ARG A 137 10.67 -5.93 22.01
C ARG A 137 10.83 -5.78 20.50
N VAL A 138 11.94 -5.15 20.08
CA VAL A 138 12.27 -5.02 18.65
C VAL A 138 12.37 -6.39 18.01
N GLY A 139 13.12 -7.33 18.60
CA GLY A 139 13.23 -8.71 18.10
C GLY A 139 11.86 -9.38 17.96
N HIS A 140 11.05 -9.35 19.03
CA HIS A 140 9.70 -9.93 19.03
C HIS A 140 8.78 -9.35 17.95
N LEU A 141 8.80 -8.01 17.73
CA LEU A 141 7.98 -7.38 16.71
C LEU A 141 8.50 -7.64 15.29
N LEU A 142 9.83 -7.76 15.10
CA LEU A 142 10.42 -8.16 13.83
C LEU A 142 10.04 -9.60 13.46
N ASP A 143 10.10 -10.52 14.42
CA ASP A 143 9.61 -11.89 14.24
C ASP A 143 8.12 -11.87 13.85
N GLY A 144 7.33 -10.98 14.48
CA GLY A 144 5.92 -10.77 14.19
C GLY A 144 5.61 -10.24 12.80
N ALA A 145 6.58 -9.64 12.10
CA ALA A 145 6.41 -9.23 10.71
C ALA A 145 6.49 -10.42 9.73
N GLN A 146 7.17 -11.50 10.12
CA GLN A 146 7.40 -12.67 9.27
C GLN A 146 6.50 -13.86 9.63
N GLN A 147 6.13 -13.99 10.90
CA GLN A 147 5.30 -15.06 11.41
C GLN A 147 4.25 -14.55 12.38
N SER A 148 3.22 -15.34 12.61
CA SER A 148 2.17 -14.99 13.58
C SER A 148 2.73 -14.88 15.00
N LEU A 149 2.39 -13.79 15.69
CA LEU A 149 2.71 -13.58 17.11
C LEU A 149 1.79 -14.37 18.06
N THR A 150 0.72 -14.96 17.54
CA THR A 150 -0.29 -15.64 18.34
C THR A 150 -0.49 -17.07 17.88
N THR A 151 -0.85 -17.94 18.82
CA THR A 151 -1.29 -19.30 18.53
C THR A 151 -2.81 -19.32 18.32
N GLY A 152 -3.29 -20.07 17.33
CA GLY A 152 -4.71 -20.26 17.08
C GLY A 152 -5.33 -19.35 16.01
N PHE A 153 -4.72 -18.21 15.69
CA PHE A 153 -5.10 -17.37 14.55
C PHE A 153 -3.89 -16.61 14.00
N HIS A 154 -3.98 -16.15 12.76
CA HIS A 154 -2.88 -15.41 12.13
C HIS A 154 -2.92 -13.96 12.54
N TYR A 155 -1.84 -13.51 13.18
CA TYR A 155 -1.63 -12.11 13.51
C TYR A 155 -0.18 -11.73 13.23
N THR A 156 0.03 -10.92 12.20
CA THR A 156 1.36 -10.45 11.79
C THR A 156 1.43 -8.94 11.83
N ILE A 157 2.59 -8.42 12.22
CA ILE A 157 2.84 -6.98 12.24
C ILE A 157 3.13 -6.48 10.83
N ARG A 158 2.53 -5.36 10.45
CA ARG A 158 2.62 -4.73 9.13
C ARG A 158 2.76 -3.20 9.24
N ASP A 159 3.24 -2.59 8.17
CA ASP A 159 3.09 -1.17 7.91
C ASP A 159 2.27 -0.98 6.62
N PHE A 160 1.07 -0.40 6.74
CA PHE A 160 0.25 -0.13 5.57
C PHE A 160 0.75 1.11 4.86
N ARG A 161 1.29 0.93 3.65
CA ARG A 161 1.80 2.01 2.80
C ARG A 161 0.87 2.23 1.63
N LEU A 162 0.56 3.47 1.34
CA LEU A 162 -0.35 3.87 0.26
C LEU A 162 0.36 4.78 -0.73
N MET A 163 0.36 4.39 -2.00
CA MET A 163 0.85 5.19 -3.11
C MET A 163 -0.28 5.53 -4.07
N LEU A 164 -0.23 6.74 -4.62
CA LEU A 164 -1.05 7.17 -5.74
C LEU A 164 -0.14 7.51 -6.90
N SER A 165 -0.33 6.86 -8.03
CA SER A 165 0.34 7.19 -9.27
C SER A 165 -0.63 7.71 -10.32
N VAL A 166 -0.20 8.71 -11.06
CA VAL A 166 -0.97 9.31 -12.16
C VAL A 166 -0.07 9.39 -13.38
N SER A 167 -0.59 8.98 -14.53
CA SER A 167 0.10 9.10 -15.81
C SER A 167 -0.88 9.56 -16.89
N ALA A 168 -0.48 10.52 -17.70
CA ALA A 168 -1.28 11.00 -18.83
C ALA A 168 -0.46 10.97 -20.12
N PRO A 169 -1.09 10.76 -21.30
CA PRO A 169 -0.41 10.80 -22.57
C PRO A 169 0.34 12.12 -22.76
N GLY A 170 1.62 12.04 -23.13
CA GLY A 170 2.45 13.24 -23.30
C GLY A 170 3.91 12.90 -23.55
N SER A 171 4.66 13.91 -24.02
CA SER A 171 6.10 13.86 -24.25
C SER A 171 6.82 14.89 -23.38
N ALA A 172 8.00 14.53 -22.90
CA ALA A 172 8.89 15.44 -22.17
C ALA A 172 9.42 16.59 -23.01
N ASP A 173 9.46 16.45 -24.33
CA ASP A 173 9.90 17.49 -25.25
C ASP A 173 8.88 18.61 -25.42
N ASN A 174 7.62 18.36 -25.05
CA ASN A 174 6.53 19.33 -25.14
C ASN A 174 6.31 20.04 -23.80
N LEU A 175 6.65 21.33 -23.75
CA LEU A 175 6.50 22.16 -22.54
C LEU A 175 5.06 22.19 -22.02
N ASN A 176 4.07 22.30 -22.92
CA ASN A 176 2.66 22.33 -22.52
C ASN A 176 2.22 21.02 -21.83
N HIS A 177 2.78 19.88 -22.24
CA HIS A 177 2.50 18.60 -21.57
C HIS A 177 3.12 18.56 -20.17
N ARG A 178 4.35 19.09 -20.00
CA ARG A 178 5.01 19.16 -18.68
C ARG A 178 4.25 20.10 -17.75
N ASP A 179 3.96 21.31 -18.19
CA ASP A 179 3.22 22.30 -17.40
C ASP A 179 1.83 21.79 -17.03
N GLY A 180 1.13 21.15 -17.97
CA GLY A 180 -0.16 20.51 -17.72
C GLY A 180 -0.09 19.42 -16.65
N MET A 181 0.97 18.59 -16.65
CA MET A 181 1.17 17.56 -15.64
C MET A 181 1.52 18.13 -14.26
N VAL A 182 2.30 19.22 -14.21
CA VAL A 182 2.59 19.92 -12.94
C VAL A 182 1.29 20.49 -12.36
N LEU A 183 0.47 21.16 -13.17
CA LEU A 183 -0.83 21.69 -12.73
C LEU A 183 -1.78 20.57 -12.26
N LEU A 184 -1.83 19.47 -12.98
CA LEU A 184 -2.63 18.31 -12.59
C LEU A 184 -2.16 17.73 -11.25
N ARG A 185 -0.85 17.61 -11.03
CA ARG A 185 -0.27 17.14 -9.76
C ARG A 185 -0.69 18.03 -8.59
N GLU A 186 -0.55 19.35 -8.74
CA GLU A 186 -0.92 20.30 -7.67
C GLU A 186 -2.44 20.26 -7.39
N SER A 187 -3.26 20.16 -8.44
CA SER A 187 -4.72 20.00 -8.31
C SER A 187 -5.07 18.72 -7.52
N ILE A 188 -4.50 17.58 -7.89
CA ILE A 188 -4.72 16.31 -7.22
C ILE A 188 -4.20 16.35 -5.76
N ALA A 189 -3.00 16.87 -5.54
CA ALA A 189 -2.44 17.01 -4.19
C ALA A 189 -3.31 17.91 -3.30
N SER A 190 -3.87 18.98 -3.85
CA SER A 190 -4.79 19.86 -3.13
C SER A 190 -6.12 19.17 -2.80
N THR A 191 -6.70 18.44 -3.75
CA THR A 191 -7.93 17.66 -3.53
C THR A 191 -7.73 16.60 -2.43
N LEU A 192 -6.59 15.89 -2.45
CA LEU A 192 -6.26 14.92 -1.41
C LEU A 192 -6.15 15.57 -0.03
N ARG A 193 -5.48 16.72 0.08
CA ARG A 193 -5.41 17.48 1.34
C ARG A 193 -6.80 17.91 1.82
N SER A 194 -7.67 18.35 0.93
CA SER A 194 -9.06 18.72 1.24
C SER A 194 -9.89 17.52 1.72
N ALA A 195 -9.55 16.32 1.28
CA ALA A 195 -10.11 15.06 1.74
C ALA A 195 -9.38 14.47 2.97
N LEU A 196 -8.57 15.28 3.67
CA LEU A 196 -7.79 14.88 4.85
C LEU A 196 -6.78 13.74 4.57
N LEU A 197 -6.29 13.61 3.34
CA LEU A 197 -5.25 12.69 2.92
C LEU A 197 -3.90 13.43 2.77
N PRO A 198 -3.07 13.49 3.82
CA PRO A 198 -1.73 14.03 3.71
C PRO A 198 -0.94 13.30 2.63
N ASN A 199 -0.21 14.06 1.81
CA ASN A 199 0.52 13.49 0.69
C ASN A 199 1.90 14.11 0.54
N GLN A 200 2.83 13.33 -0.02
CA GLN A 200 4.20 13.73 -0.30
C GLN A 200 4.56 13.30 -1.72
N ILE A 201 5.23 14.18 -2.46
CA ILE A 201 5.72 13.87 -3.81
C ILE A 201 6.92 12.91 -3.68
N CYS A 202 6.90 11.83 -4.46
CA CYS A 202 7.96 10.84 -4.54
C CYS A 202 8.92 11.15 -5.68
N ASP A 203 10.20 10.93 -5.45
CA ASP A 203 11.26 11.03 -6.43
C ASP A 203 11.55 9.69 -7.15
N ALA A 204 12.56 9.69 -8.02
CA ALA A 204 12.97 8.50 -8.75
C ALA A 204 13.44 7.36 -7.84
N ALA A 205 14.15 7.67 -6.75
CA ALA A 205 14.61 6.65 -5.81
C ALA A 205 13.41 5.99 -5.11
N ALA A 206 12.38 6.75 -4.75
CA ALA A 206 11.15 6.21 -4.17
C ALA A 206 10.42 5.26 -5.13
N LEU A 207 10.33 5.59 -6.43
CA LEU A 207 9.74 4.71 -7.44
C LEU A 207 10.54 3.43 -7.62
N ILE A 208 11.87 3.54 -7.74
CA ILE A 208 12.77 2.38 -7.89
C ILE A 208 12.60 1.45 -6.68
N ASN A 209 12.68 1.99 -5.47
CA ASN A 209 12.52 1.22 -4.24
C ASN A 209 11.14 0.56 -4.12
N TRP A 210 10.07 1.26 -4.52
CA TRP A 210 8.74 0.68 -4.53
C TRP A 210 8.60 -0.48 -5.50
N CYS A 211 9.01 -0.30 -6.76
CA CYS A 211 8.91 -1.34 -7.78
C CYS A 211 9.81 -2.54 -7.48
N ALA A 212 11.02 -2.29 -6.96
CA ALA A 212 11.99 -3.33 -6.61
C ALA A 212 11.48 -4.30 -5.54
N LEU A 213 10.54 -3.87 -4.68
CA LEU A 213 9.89 -4.74 -3.69
C LEU A 213 9.19 -5.94 -4.34
N PHE A 214 8.53 -5.72 -5.47
CA PHE A 214 7.65 -6.70 -6.09
C PHE A 214 8.30 -7.45 -7.25
N THR A 215 9.48 -7.02 -7.66
CA THR A 215 10.19 -7.59 -8.80
C THR A 215 11.41 -8.41 -8.41
N ASN A 216 11.84 -8.37 -7.14
CA ASN A 216 12.99 -9.12 -6.63
C ASN A 216 12.58 -9.97 -5.41
N PRO A 217 12.98 -11.26 -5.34
CA PRO A 217 12.45 -12.21 -4.36
C PRO A 217 12.85 -11.89 -2.91
N ASP A 218 14.06 -11.39 -2.72
CA ASP A 218 14.69 -11.16 -1.41
C ASP A 218 14.18 -9.89 -0.71
N ARG A 219 13.55 -8.97 -1.44
CA ARG A 219 13.21 -7.65 -0.88
C ARG A 219 11.92 -7.60 -0.10
N ILE A 220 10.93 -8.36 -0.51
CA ILE A 220 9.62 -8.38 0.16
C ILE A 220 9.62 -9.25 1.42
N SER A 221 10.51 -10.22 1.51
CA SER A 221 10.66 -11.11 2.68
C SER A 221 11.45 -10.46 3.82
N GLN A 222 12.20 -9.40 3.55
CA GLN A 222 12.99 -8.68 4.56
C GLN A 222 12.14 -7.78 5.43
N THR A 223 12.67 -7.42 6.61
CA THR A 223 12.05 -6.42 7.50
C THR A 223 12.59 -5.02 7.29
N ASP A 224 13.64 -4.88 6.49
CA ASP A 224 14.20 -3.61 6.04
C ASP A 224 13.65 -3.25 4.67
N ALA A 225 13.23 -1.99 4.51
CA ALA A 225 12.89 -1.47 3.19
C ALA A 225 14.15 -1.34 2.33
N PRO A 226 14.07 -1.60 1.02
CA PRO A 226 15.21 -1.36 0.13
C PRO A 226 15.58 0.13 0.12
N ASN A 227 16.86 0.42 -0.02
CA ASN A 227 17.42 1.77 -0.06
C ASN A 227 18.32 1.91 -1.30
N LEU A 228 17.71 1.82 -2.47
CA LEU A 228 18.37 2.01 -3.76
C LEU A 228 18.43 3.50 -4.08
N HIS A 229 19.56 3.92 -4.65
CA HIS A 229 19.76 5.27 -5.14
C HIS A 229 19.45 5.35 -6.63
N TYR A 230 19.01 6.51 -7.08
CA TYR A 230 18.76 6.77 -8.50
C TYR A 230 20.05 7.26 -9.18
N ASP A 231 20.46 6.54 -10.22
CA ASP A 231 21.51 6.93 -11.16
C ASP A 231 20.85 7.54 -12.41
N ASP A 232 21.05 8.83 -12.63
CA ASP A 232 20.47 9.58 -13.77
C ASP A 232 21.18 9.30 -15.11
N GLY A 233 22.32 8.61 -15.09
CA GLY A 233 22.99 8.08 -16.28
C GLY A 233 22.34 6.83 -16.88
N ARG A 234 21.36 6.22 -16.20
CA ARG A 234 20.67 5.00 -16.61
C ARG A 234 19.16 5.18 -16.65
N GLU A 235 18.47 4.44 -17.52
CA GLU A 235 17.00 4.44 -17.48
C GLU A 235 16.50 3.87 -16.14
N ILE A 236 15.42 4.44 -15.58
CA ILE A 236 14.86 4.03 -14.29
C ILE A 236 14.50 2.54 -14.31
N ARG A 237 13.93 2.04 -15.40
CA ARG A 237 13.52 0.62 -15.53
C ARG A 237 14.68 -0.36 -15.37
N ASP A 238 15.92 0.04 -15.76
CA ASP A 238 17.10 -0.81 -15.69
C ASP A 238 17.74 -0.84 -14.29
N GLN A 239 17.15 -0.10 -13.33
CA GLN A 239 17.59 -0.01 -11.93
C GLN A 239 16.61 -0.68 -10.96
N ILE A 240 15.49 -1.25 -11.46
CA ILE A 240 14.41 -1.82 -10.64
C ILE A 240 14.63 -3.31 -10.41
N VAL A 241 14.94 -4.05 -11.46
CA VAL A 241 15.07 -5.52 -11.42
C VAL A 241 16.53 -5.88 -11.35
N ASP A 242 16.90 -6.68 -10.34
CA ASP A 242 18.27 -7.17 -10.22
C ASP A 242 18.58 -8.13 -11.38
N PHE A 243 19.80 -8.06 -11.91
CA PHE A 243 20.18 -8.78 -13.14
C PHE A 243 20.12 -10.30 -13.00
N ASP A 244 20.27 -10.82 -11.77
CA ASP A 244 20.24 -12.24 -11.42
C ASP A 244 18.83 -12.75 -11.01
N THR A 245 17.82 -11.88 -11.07
CA THR A 245 16.44 -12.27 -10.76
C THR A 245 15.82 -13.03 -11.92
N ILE A 246 15.37 -14.23 -11.65
CA ILE A 246 14.68 -15.12 -12.59
C ILE A 246 13.18 -15.13 -12.28
N GLN A 247 12.36 -15.11 -13.34
CA GLN A 247 10.91 -15.11 -13.27
C GLN A 247 10.33 -16.31 -14.01
N ASP A 248 9.73 -17.24 -13.26
CA ASP A 248 9.03 -18.40 -13.81
C ASP A 248 7.53 -18.25 -13.67
N VAL A 249 6.82 -18.35 -14.81
CA VAL A 249 5.36 -18.35 -14.82
C VAL A 249 4.87 -19.77 -14.60
N VAL A 250 4.24 -20.01 -13.44
CA VAL A 250 3.57 -21.28 -13.14
C VAL A 250 2.05 -21.09 -13.21
N PRO A 251 1.25 -22.16 -13.31
CA PRO A 251 -0.21 -22.03 -13.49
C PRO A 251 -0.89 -21.14 -12.44
N GLY A 252 -0.45 -21.21 -11.19
CA GLY A 252 -1.06 -20.50 -10.06
C GLY A 252 -0.36 -19.21 -9.63
N GLY A 253 0.78 -18.86 -10.23
CA GLY A 253 1.56 -17.70 -9.77
C GLY A 253 2.76 -17.34 -10.63
N LEU A 254 3.47 -16.32 -10.21
CA LEU A 254 4.78 -15.93 -10.71
C LEU A 254 5.81 -16.25 -9.62
N ARG A 255 6.75 -17.13 -9.92
CA ARG A 255 7.87 -17.42 -9.04
C ARG A 255 9.03 -16.52 -9.37
N LEU A 256 9.55 -15.86 -8.34
CA LEU A 256 10.74 -15.02 -8.39
C LEU A 256 11.82 -15.71 -7.56
N TRP A 257 13.00 -15.87 -8.12
CA TRP A 257 14.13 -16.48 -7.43
C TRP A 257 15.46 -16.00 -8.01
N LYS A 258 16.55 -16.25 -7.28
CA LYS A 258 17.92 -15.95 -7.70
C LYS A 258 18.76 -17.20 -7.56
N GLU A 259 19.71 -17.40 -8.49
CA GLU A 259 20.67 -18.49 -8.35
C GLU A 259 21.57 -18.32 -7.10
N SER A 260 21.79 -17.07 -6.71
CA SER A 260 22.62 -16.71 -5.56
C SER A 260 21.94 -16.89 -4.19
N ALA A 261 20.62 -17.10 -4.15
CA ALA A 261 19.84 -17.17 -2.93
C ALA A 261 18.81 -18.32 -2.95
N PRO A 262 18.65 -19.08 -1.86
CA PRO A 262 17.73 -20.22 -1.80
C PRO A 262 16.25 -19.81 -1.73
N GLU A 263 15.98 -18.53 -1.54
CA GLU A 263 14.61 -18.04 -1.32
C GLU A 263 13.82 -17.98 -2.64
N ILE A 264 12.66 -18.63 -2.66
CA ILE A 264 11.68 -18.55 -3.75
C ILE A 264 10.47 -17.77 -3.25
N LEU A 265 10.13 -16.70 -3.94
CA LEU A 265 8.91 -15.93 -3.72
C LEU A 265 7.88 -16.30 -4.77
N GLU A 266 6.69 -16.70 -4.37
CA GLU A 266 5.56 -16.91 -5.28
C GLU A 266 4.55 -15.76 -5.13
N ALA A 267 4.36 -15.00 -6.20
CA ALA A 267 3.35 -13.94 -6.29
C ALA A 267 2.09 -14.50 -6.97
N ARG A 268 0.96 -14.46 -6.26
CA ARG A 268 -0.36 -14.84 -6.78
C ARG A 268 -1.22 -13.61 -6.99
N PHE A 269 -1.88 -13.55 -8.13
CA PHE A 269 -2.69 -12.40 -8.53
C PHE A 269 -4.15 -12.79 -8.65
N TYR A 270 -5.02 -11.86 -8.24
CA TYR A 270 -6.47 -12.03 -8.23
C TYR A 270 -7.12 -10.80 -8.83
N SER A 271 -8.05 -11.02 -9.75
CA SER A 271 -8.97 -10.00 -10.24
C SER A 271 -10.34 -10.18 -9.59
N ILE A 272 -11.16 -9.14 -9.61
CA ILE A 272 -12.53 -9.22 -9.09
C ILE A 272 -13.43 -9.79 -10.17
N LYS A 273 -14.05 -10.94 -9.88
CA LYS A 273 -15.06 -11.58 -10.74
C LYS A 273 -16.43 -10.91 -10.59
N SER A 274 -16.84 -10.63 -9.35
CA SER A 274 -18.07 -9.92 -9.07
C SER A 274 -17.93 -8.99 -7.88
N PHE A 275 -18.62 -7.85 -7.98
CA PHE A 275 -18.71 -6.84 -6.92
C PHE A 275 -19.99 -7.07 -6.13
N PRO A 276 -20.04 -6.69 -4.83
CA PRO A 276 -21.28 -6.64 -4.08
C PRO A 276 -22.24 -5.58 -4.64
N GLU A 277 -23.52 -5.68 -4.34
CA GLU A 277 -24.54 -4.71 -4.77
C GLU A 277 -24.28 -3.31 -4.19
N HIS A 278 -23.86 -3.26 -2.92
CA HIS A 278 -23.56 -2.03 -2.21
C HIS A 278 -22.20 -2.14 -1.56
N PHE A 279 -21.35 -1.17 -1.83
CA PHE A 279 -20.04 -1.05 -1.20
C PHE A 279 -19.62 0.41 -1.13
N ALA A 280 -19.17 0.84 0.03
CA ALA A 280 -18.81 2.22 0.29
C ALA A 280 -17.34 2.34 0.74
N LEU A 281 -16.73 3.52 0.56
CA LEU A 281 -15.33 3.77 0.83
C LEU A 281 -14.92 3.37 2.26
N TRP A 282 -15.75 3.63 3.26
CA TRP A 282 -15.48 3.26 4.65
C TRP A 282 -15.41 1.75 4.90
N GLN A 283 -15.97 0.94 4.00
CA GLN A 283 -15.91 -0.53 4.08
C GLN A 283 -14.58 -1.09 3.53
N MET A 284 -13.80 -0.29 2.77
CA MET A 284 -12.52 -0.72 2.19
C MET A 284 -11.55 -1.29 3.23
N GLY A 285 -11.55 -0.74 4.44
CA GLY A 285 -10.73 -1.26 5.53
C GLY A 285 -11.02 -2.72 5.90
N SER A 286 -12.18 -3.26 5.56
CA SER A 286 -12.49 -4.67 5.79
C SER A 286 -11.86 -5.62 4.77
N LEU A 287 -11.36 -5.11 3.65
CA LEU A 287 -10.63 -5.88 2.65
C LEU A 287 -9.13 -6.05 2.96
N ILE A 288 -8.61 -5.30 3.94
CA ILE A 288 -7.23 -5.46 4.42
C ILE A 288 -7.14 -6.29 5.71
N GLY A 289 -8.25 -6.85 6.16
CA GLY A 289 -8.39 -7.67 7.37
C GLY A 289 -9.59 -7.23 8.20
N ASP A 290 -10.21 -8.17 8.90
CA ASP A 290 -11.38 -7.88 9.74
C ASP A 290 -10.95 -7.41 11.14
N LEU A 291 -11.56 -6.34 11.65
CA LEU A 291 -11.26 -5.80 12.98
C LEU A 291 -11.73 -6.69 14.14
N MET A 292 -12.78 -7.47 13.91
CA MET A 292 -13.47 -8.23 14.95
C MET A 292 -13.21 -9.73 14.86
N GLN A 293 -12.76 -10.21 13.68
CA GLN A 293 -12.49 -11.61 13.41
C GLN A 293 -11.00 -11.85 13.14
N PRO A 294 -10.21 -12.22 14.15
CA PRO A 294 -8.77 -12.42 14.01
C PRO A 294 -8.37 -13.50 12.99
N ALA A 295 -9.27 -14.43 12.69
CA ALA A 295 -9.04 -15.44 11.66
C ALA A 295 -9.06 -14.88 10.24
N LEU A 296 -9.65 -13.69 10.02
CA LEU A 296 -9.74 -13.03 8.72
C LEU A 296 -8.64 -11.95 8.58
N GLN A 297 -7.38 -12.38 8.71
CA GLN A 297 -6.18 -11.55 8.53
C GLN A 297 -5.28 -12.16 7.47
N TYR A 298 -4.60 -11.32 6.68
CA TYR A 298 -3.63 -11.82 5.70
C TYR A 298 -2.43 -12.48 6.37
N THR A 299 -2.08 -13.66 5.92
CA THR A 299 -0.95 -14.45 6.42
C THR A 299 0.38 -14.07 5.77
N ALA A 300 0.34 -13.29 4.68
CA ALA A 300 1.48 -12.90 3.88
C ALA A 300 1.38 -11.42 3.48
N PRO A 301 2.48 -10.77 3.09
CA PRO A 301 2.45 -9.45 2.46
C PRO A 301 1.52 -9.44 1.24
N PHE A 302 0.80 -8.34 1.06
CA PHE A 302 -0.16 -8.20 -0.04
C PHE A 302 -0.16 -6.78 -0.60
N LEU A 303 -0.45 -6.68 -1.88
CA LEU A 303 -0.60 -5.41 -2.58
C LEU A 303 -2.00 -5.34 -3.20
N LEU A 304 -2.77 -4.34 -2.79
CA LEU A 304 -4.08 -4.05 -3.34
C LEU A 304 -3.94 -2.88 -4.29
N THR A 305 -4.22 -3.11 -5.58
CA THR A 305 -4.12 -2.09 -6.62
C THR A 305 -5.48 -1.85 -7.25
N MET A 306 -5.88 -0.58 -7.32
CA MET A 306 -7.01 -0.14 -8.12
C MET A 306 -6.51 0.85 -9.17
N GLY A 307 -6.80 0.59 -10.43
CA GLY A 307 -6.49 1.50 -11.53
C GLY A 307 -7.75 1.96 -12.24
N ALA A 308 -7.82 3.25 -12.51
CA ALA A 308 -8.90 3.90 -13.25
C ALA A 308 -8.32 4.66 -14.44
N HIS A 309 -8.78 4.34 -15.63
CA HIS A 309 -8.43 5.06 -16.86
C HIS A 309 -9.59 5.97 -17.26
N VAL A 310 -9.33 7.26 -17.37
CA VAL A 310 -10.34 8.28 -17.69
C VAL A 310 -10.71 8.17 -19.17
N LEU A 311 -11.98 7.93 -19.44
CA LEU A 311 -12.49 7.77 -20.80
C LEU A 311 -12.84 9.13 -21.44
N ASP A 312 -12.76 9.21 -22.77
CA ASP A 312 -13.21 10.39 -23.51
C ASP A 312 -14.70 10.62 -23.29
N PRO A 313 -15.11 11.82 -22.82
CA PRO A 313 -16.52 12.13 -22.55
C PRO A 313 -17.44 11.97 -23.77
N ASN A 314 -16.97 12.28 -24.99
CA ASN A 314 -17.75 12.16 -26.20
C ASN A 314 -18.02 10.69 -26.57
N VAL A 315 -16.95 9.86 -26.50
CA VAL A 315 -17.07 8.42 -26.69
C VAL A 315 -17.96 7.79 -25.61
N THR A 316 -17.78 8.23 -24.37
CA THR A 316 -18.56 7.77 -23.24
C THR A 316 -20.04 8.06 -23.41
N ARG A 317 -20.41 9.30 -23.76
CA ARG A 317 -21.80 9.70 -23.99
C ARG A 317 -22.48 8.84 -25.05
N SER A 318 -21.82 8.62 -26.21
CA SER A 318 -22.37 7.79 -27.28
C SER A 318 -22.60 6.34 -26.84
N VAL A 319 -21.66 5.76 -26.09
CA VAL A 319 -21.76 4.39 -25.56
C VAL A 319 -22.88 4.25 -24.53
N VAL A 320 -22.99 5.21 -23.61
CA VAL A 320 -24.03 5.18 -22.56
C VAL A 320 -25.41 5.34 -23.19
N THR A 321 -25.59 6.29 -24.09
CA THR A 321 -26.85 6.48 -24.83
C THR A 321 -27.27 5.19 -25.57
N ALA A 322 -26.35 4.59 -26.32
CA ALA A 322 -26.66 3.37 -27.06
C ALA A 322 -27.03 2.19 -26.12
N ASN A 323 -26.33 2.03 -25.01
CA ASN A 323 -26.61 0.97 -24.06
C ASN A 323 -27.90 1.22 -23.22
N HIS A 324 -28.18 2.48 -22.87
CA HIS A 324 -29.41 2.85 -22.19
C HIS A 324 -30.63 2.57 -23.09
N VAL A 325 -30.58 2.94 -24.38
CA VAL A 325 -31.64 2.61 -25.35
C VAL A 325 -31.82 1.10 -25.45
N ARG A 326 -30.74 0.33 -25.58
CA ARG A 326 -30.79 -1.14 -25.63
C ARG A 326 -31.38 -1.73 -24.35
N ALA A 327 -30.95 -1.26 -23.17
CA ALA A 327 -31.47 -1.73 -21.89
C ALA A 327 -32.97 -1.43 -21.75
N THR A 328 -33.43 -0.23 -22.18
CA THR A 328 -34.84 0.17 -22.21
C THR A 328 -35.66 -0.72 -23.14
N GLN A 329 -35.14 -1.05 -24.33
CA GLN A 329 -35.80 -1.96 -25.27
C GLN A 329 -35.91 -3.37 -24.69
N ASN A 330 -34.84 -3.89 -24.06
CA ASN A 330 -34.85 -5.20 -23.42
C ASN A 330 -35.82 -5.27 -22.25
N ALA A 331 -35.94 -4.20 -21.44
CA ALA A 331 -36.86 -4.13 -20.32
C ALA A 331 -38.33 -4.10 -20.76
N LYS A 332 -38.60 -3.63 -21.98
CA LYS A 332 -39.97 -3.65 -22.58
C LYS A 332 -40.28 -4.95 -23.33
N SER A 333 -39.31 -5.82 -23.49
CA SER A 333 -39.48 -7.09 -24.20
C SER A 333 -39.84 -8.22 -23.25
N LYS A 334 -40.41 -9.33 -23.81
CA LYS A 334 -40.70 -10.56 -23.04
C LYS A 334 -39.46 -11.18 -22.37
N MET A 335 -38.26 -10.72 -22.70
CA MET A 335 -37.02 -11.12 -22.01
C MET A 335 -36.99 -10.64 -20.56
N ALA A 336 -37.68 -9.57 -20.22
CA ALA A 336 -37.72 -9.07 -18.85
C ALA A 336 -38.40 -10.07 -17.88
N ASP A 337 -39.37 -10.85 -18.38
CA ASP A 337 -40.10 -11.85 -17.57
C ASP A 337 -39.25 -13.10 -17.29
N VAL A 338 -38.23 -13.36 -18.11
CA VAL A 338 -37.38 -14.57 -18.04
C VAL A 338 -36.01 -14.28 -17.42
N MET A 339 -35.54 -13.04 -17.52
CA MET A 339 -34.18 -12.62 -17.08
C MET A 339 -34.26 -11.56 -15.97
N PRO A 340 -34.09 -11.92 -14.68
CA PRO A 340 -34.19 -10.95 -13.55
C PRO A 340 -33.18 -9.80 -13.63
N ASP A 341 -32.05 -9.99 -14.32
CA ASP A 341 -30.98 -8.98 -14.45
C ASP A 341 -31.29 -7.82 -15.40
N VAL A 342 -32.38 -7.91 -16.17
CA VAL A 342 -32.72 -6.87 -17.17
C VAL A 342 -33.10 -5.57 -16.49
N GLY A 343 -33.87 -5.65 -15.40
CA GLY A 343 -34.25 -4.47 -14.59
C GLY A 343 -33.03 -3.78 -13.95
N LYS A 344 -32.11 -4.57 -13.39
CA LYS A 344 -30.85 -4.03 -12.81
C LYS A 344 -30.00 -3.34 -13.86
N LYS A 345 -29.84 -3.95 -15.04
CA LYS A 345 -29.10 -3.34 -16.14
C LYS A 345 -29.69 -2.03 -16.62
N LEU A 346 -31.03 -1.92 -16.64
CA LEU A 346 -31.69 -0.66 -16.97
C LEU A 346 -31.39 0.41 -15.91
N GLN A 347 -31.50 0.08 -14.63
CA GLN A 347 -31.18 1.00 -13.54
C GLN A 347 -29.72 1.48 -13.62
N ASP A 348 -28.76 0.58 -13.84
CA ASP A 348 -27.35 0.91 -13.98
C ASP A 348 -27.09 1.88 -15.13
N TRP A 349 -27.70 1.64 -16.31
CA TRP A 349 -27.53 2.53 -17.46
C TRP A 349 -28.28 3.85 -17.33
N THR A 350 -29.40 3.88 -16.59
CA THR A 350 -30.11 5.13 -16.26
C THR A 350 -29.24 5.98 -15.33
N ALA A 351 -28.71 5.41 -14.27
CA ALA A 351 -27.79 6.12 -13.36
C ALA A 351 -26.52 6.62 -14.07
N ALA A 352 -25.98 5.84 -15.01
CA ALA A 352 -24.85 6.27 -15.84
C ALA A 352 -25.21 7.44 -16.76
N ALA A 353 -26.41 7.44 -17.35
CA ALA A 353 -26.90 8.53 -18.20
C ALA A 353 -27.10 9.82 -17.40
N GLU A 354 -27.75 9.73 -16.24
CA GLU A 354 -27.93 10.87 -15.32
C GLU A 354 -26.58 11.45 -14.85
N SER A 355 -25.60 10.59 -14.55
CA SER A 355 -24.25 11.04 -14.20
C SER A 355 -23.58 11.83 -15.30
N ILE A 356 -23.76 11.42 -16.57
CA ILE A 356 -23.20 12.14 -17.73
C ILE A 356 -23.91 13.46 -17.98
N ASP A 357 -25.24 13.49 -17.83
CA ASP A 357 -26.05 14.69 -18.03
C ASP A 357 -25.72 15.78 -16.98
N THR A 358 -25.30 15.36 -15.79
CA THR A 358 -24.80 16.26 -14.72
C THR A 358 -23.31 16.62 -14.85
N GLY A 359 -22.67 16.30 -15.98
CA GLY A 359 -21.26 16.64 -16.27
C GLY A 359 -20.23 15.62 -15.78
N GLY A 360 -20.67 14.48 -15.25
CA GLY A 360 -19.79 13.37 -14.89
C GLY A 360 -19.28 12.62 -16.13
N SER A 361 -18.35 11.72 -15.92
CA SER A 361 -17.82 10.81 -16.95
C SER A 361 -17.71 9.39 -16.39
N LEU A 362 -17.36 8.45 -17.27
CA LEU A 362 -17.03 7.09 -16.87
C LEU A 362 -15.52 6.91 -16.83
N VAL A 363 -15.11 6.01 -15.97
CA VAL A 363 -13.77 5.48 -15.93
C VAL A 363 -13.78 3.99 -16.26
N SER A 364 -12.72 3.53 -16.89
CA SER A 364 -12.44 2.10 -17.08
C SER A 364 -11.58 1.63 -15.90
N LEU A 365 -12.14 0.80 -15.05
CA LEU A 365 -11.57 0.43 -13.75
C LEU A 365 -11.14 -1.03 -13.73
N TYR A 366 -9.94 -1.31 -13.21
CA TYR A 366 -9.56 -2.63 -12.74
C TYR A 366 -9.23 -2.58 -11.25
N HIS A 367 -9.41 -3.72 -10.59
CA HIS A 367 -9.09 -3.91 -9.19
C HIS A 367 -8.39 -5.25 -9.03
N GLN A 368 -7.25 -5.27 -8.38
CA GLN A 368 -6.37 -6.42 -8.32
C GLN A 368 -5.77 -6.58 -6.93
N LEU A 369 -5.72 -7.80 -6.46
CA LEU A 369 -4.98 -8.20 -5.27
C LEU A 369 -3.77 -9.04 -5.71
N ALA A 370 -2.60 -8.73 -5.17
CA ALA A 370 -1.41 -9.58 -5.25
C ALA A 370 -1.01 -10.04 -3.85
N ILE A 371 -0.64 -11.32 -3.70
CA ILE A 371 -0.16 -11.89 -2.44
C ILE A 371 1.21 -12.49 -2.69
N PHE A 372 2.14 -12.22 -1.78
CA PHE A 372 3.53 -12.61 -1.90
C PHE A 372 3.90 -13.56 -0.75
N SER A 373 4.20 -14.80 -1.07
CA SER A 373 4.52 -15.82 -0.05
C SER A 373 5.51 -16.84 -0.59
N PRO A 374 6.22 -17.57 0.30
CA PRO A 374 6.91 -18.78 -0.13
C PRO A 374 5.89 -19.79 -0.71
N PRO A 375 6.30 -20.64 -1.68
CA PRO A 375 5.40 -21.59 -2.36
C PRO A 375 4.62 -22.49 -1.40
N GLU A 376 5.22 -22.88 -0.27
CA GLU A 376 4.62 -23.77 0.74
C GLU A 376 3.41 -23.14 1.43
N ARG A 377 3.39 -21.80 1.53
CA ARG A 377 2.33 -21.02 2.19
C ARG A 377 1.31 -20.44 1.19
N ALA A 378 1.57 -20.56 -0.11
CA ALA A 378 0.78 -19.90 -1.14
C ALA A 378 -0.69 -20.36 -1.17
N VAL A 379 -0.97 -21.63 -0.88
CA VAL A 379 -2.34 -22.16 -0.80
C VAL A 379 -3.09 -21.59 0.40
N SER A 380 -2.47 -21.61 1.58
CA SER A 380 -3.06 -21.05 2.80
C SER A 380 -3.34 -19.55 2.68
N ALA A 381 -2.41 -18.79 2.08
CA ALA A 381 -2.59 -17.37 1.80
C ALA A 381 -3.75 -17.10 0.82
N HIS A 382 -3.91 -17.95 -0.20
CA HIS A 382 -5.03 -17.92 -1.14
C HIS A 382 -6.39 -18.09 -0.45
N GLU A 383 -6.53 -19.13 0.38
CA GLU A 383 -7.80 -19.42 1.06
C GLU A 383 -8.20 -18.29 2.03
N THR A 384 -7.21 -17.75 2.75
CA THR A 384 -7.45 -16.62 3.66
C THR A 384 -7.93 -15.37 2.90
N ALA A 385 -7.30 -15.03 1.78
CA ALA A 385 -7.72 -13.91 0.95
C ALA A 385 -9.15 -14.10 0.42
N ASN A 386 -9.47 -15.29 -0.10
CA ASN A 386 -10.82 -15.62 -0.56
C ASN A 386 -11.86 -15.47 0.56
N ALA A 387 -11.53 -15.90 1.78
CA ALA A 387 -12.42 -15.77 2.93
C ALA A 387 -12.69 -14.30 3.29
N ILE A 388 -11.63 -13.45 3.32
CA ILE A 388 -11.75 -12.01 3.58
C ILE A 388 -12.69 -11.34 2.56
N TRP A 389 -12.44 -11.55 1.27
CA TRP A 389 -13.19 -10.89 0.20
C TRP A 389 -14.62 -11.43 0.07
N ARG A 390 -14.80 -12.75 0.18
CA ARG A 390 -16.13 -13.38 0.16
C ARG A 390 -17.01 -12.91 1.32
N GLY A 391 -16.43 -12.71 2.50
CA GLY A 391 -17.10 -12.16 3.67
C GLY A 391 -17.70 -10.76 3.45
N ARG A 392 -17.25 -10.05 2.39
CA ARG A 392 -17.74 -8.71 1.98
C ARG A 392 -18.51 -8.73 0.65
N GLY A 393 -18.89 -9.90 0.17
CA GLY A 393 -19.70 -10.06 -1.04
C GLY A 393 -18.92 -9.99 -2.35
N PHE A 394 -17.58 -9.89 -2.31
CA PHE A 394 -16.74 -9.97 -3.50
C PHE A 394 -16.44 -11.41 -3.86
N GLN A 395 -16.29 -11.68 -5.15
CA GLN A 395 -15.72 -12.93 -5.64
C GLN A 395 -14.40 -12.64 -6.34
N LEU A 396 -13.33 -13.24 -5.83
CA LEU A 396 -12.02 -13.21 -6.47
C LEU A 396 -11.94 -14.28 -7.57
N ASN A 397 -11.22 -13.95 -8.63
CA ASN A 397 -10.80 -14.89 -9.66
C ASN A 397 -9.28 -14.96 -9.63
N ALA A 398 -8.74 -16.14 -9.30
CA ALA A 398 -7.30 -16.37 -9.37
C ALA A 398 -6.83 -16.34 -10.83
N ASP A 399 -5.79 -15.60 -11.09
CA ASP A 399 -5.19 -15.50 -12.41
C ASP A 399 -4.46 -16.80 -12.78
N THR A 400 -4.45 -17.13 -14.06
CA THR A 400 -3.77 -18.30 -14.58
C THR A 400 -2.91 -17.89 -15.78
N TYR A 401 -1.60 -18.14 -15.72
CA TYR A 401 -0.60 -17.84 -16.76
C TYR A 401 -0.44 -16.35 -17.16
N MET A 402 -1.21 -15.43 -16.61
CA MET A 402 -1.16 -13.99 -16.93
C MET A 402 -0.44 -13.16 -15.84
N HIS A 403 0.47 -13.80 -15.12
CA HIS A 403 1.03 -13.25 -13.89
C HIS A 403 2.01 -12.09 -14.14
N ARG A 404 2.76 -12.09 -15.25
CA ARG A 404 3.64 -10.96 -15.61
C ARG A 404 2.84 -9.70 -15.95
N GLN A 405 1.73 -9.85 -16.68
CA GLN A 405 0.81 -8.76 -16.99
C GLN A 405 0.12 -8.23 -15.73
N ALA A 406 -0.24 -9.13 -14.83
CA ALA A 406 -0.80 -8.78 -13.53
C ALA A 406 0.22 -8.06 -12.64
N LEU A 407 1.48 -8.51 -12.61
CA LEU A 407 2.55 -7.79 -11.91
C LEU A 407 2.72 -6.38 -12.50
N LEU A 408 2.77 -6.25 -13.83
CA LEU A 408 2.86 -4.94 -14.49
C LEU A 408 1.68 -4.03 -14.10
N ALA A 409 0.44 -4.55 -14.07
CA ALA A 409 -0.73 -3.80 -13.64
C ALA A 409 -0.68 -3.36 -12.17
N SER A 410 0.10 -4.04 -11.33
CA SER A 410 0.28 -3.68 -9.91
C SER A 410 1.30 -2.56 -9.70
N LEU A 411 2.09 -2.19 -10.71
CA LEU A 411 3.15 -1.19 -10.58
C LEU A 411 2.65 0.22 -10.93
N PRO A 412 3.24 1.28 -10.34
CA PRO A 412 2.84 2.66 -10.55
C PRO A 412 2.97 3.11 -12.01
N MET A 413 2.10 4.01 -12.47
CA MET A 413 2.17 4.67 -13.79
C MET A 413 2.21 3.73 -15.00
N THR A 414 1.84 2.46 -14.84
CA THR A 414 1.81 1.49 -15.95
C THR A 414 0.53 1.58 -16.77
N LEU A 415 -0.53 2.21 -16.23
CA LEU A 415 -1.83 2.33 -16.86
C LEU A 415 -1.82 3.40 -17.97
N SER A 416 -1.00 3.19 -18.99
CA SER A 416 -1.03 3.99 -20.22
C SER A 416 -2.22 3.61 -21.09
N GLU A 417 -2.54 4.45 -22.09
CA GLU A 417 -3.56 4.19 -23.11
C GLU A 417 -3.39 2.81 -23.77
N ARG A 418 -2.15 2.45 -24.08
CA ARG A 418 -1.81 1.18 -24.71
C ARG A 418 -2.08 0.00 -23.80
N PHE A 419 -1.60 0.06 -22.57
CA PHE A 419 -1.79 -1.02 -21.60
C PHE A 419 -3.25 -1.14 -21.15
N HIS A 420 -3.98 -0.02 -21.06
CA HIS A 420 -5.42 -0.04 -20.84
C HIS A 420 -6.16 -0.83 -21.91
N ARG A 421 -5.81 -0.65 -23.20
CA ARG A 421 -6.39 -1.44 -24.30
C ARG A 421 -6.12 -2.95 -24.15
N ASP A 422 -4.93 -3.31 -23.70
CA ASP A 422 -4.57 -4.70 -23.46
C ASP A 422 -5.37 -5.29 -22.29
N LEU A 423 -5.50 -4.55 -21.17
CA LEU A 423 -6.35 -4.95 -20.06
C LEU A 423 -7.83 -5.11 -20.46
N ALA A 424 -8.31 -4.24 -21.37
CA ALA A 424 -9.67 -4.34 -21.90
C ALA A 424 -9.86 -5.60 -22.78
N LYS A 425 -8.88 -5.93 -23.63
CA LYS A 425 -8.89 -7.19 -24.42
C LYS A 425 -8.87 -8.42 -23.51
N MET A 426 -8.14 -8.36 -22.41
CA MET A 426 -8.08 -9.42 -21.39
C MET A 426 -9.34 -9.47 -20.50
N ARG A 427 -10.33 -8.60 -20.72
CA ARG A 427 -11.55 -8.45 -19.90
C ARG A 427 -11.28 -8.19 -18.42
N ARG A 428 -10.19 -7.43 -18.13
CA ARG A 428 -9.78 -7.09 -16.76
C ARG A 428 -10.37 -5.77 -16.26
N VAL A 429 -11.05 -5.02 -17.11
CA VAL A 429 -11.61 -3.72 -16.79
C VAL A 429 -13.12 -3.75 -16.82
N SER A 430 -13.74 -2.95 -15.97
CA SER A 430 -15.16 -2.66 -15.94
C SER A 430 -15.39 -1.15 -16.02
N ARG A 431 -16.48 -0.73 -16.68
CA ARG A 431 -16.86 0.69 -16.70
C ARG A 431 -17.61 1.02 -15.43
N LYS A 432 -17.24 2.11 -14.81
CA LYS A 432 -17.86 2.65 -13.59
C LYS A 432 -18.04 4.16 -13.72
N THR A 433 -19.06 4.72 -13.06
CA THR A 433 -19.11 6.16 -12.83
C THR A 433 -17.95 6.58 -11.93
N MET A 434 -17.51 7.82 -12.00
CA MET A 434 -16.44 8.33 -11.15
C MET A 434 -16.79 8.19 -9.66
N ALA A 435 -18.05 8.42 -9.29
CA ALA A 435 -18.55 8.23 -7.93
C ALA A 435 -18.42 6.77 -7.46
N ASN A 436 -18.83 5.79 -8.29
CA ASN A 436 -18.69 4.39 -7.93
C ASN A 436 -17.23 3.93 -7.89
N ALA A 437 -16.36 4.52 -8.70
CA ALA A 437 -14.94 4.16 -8.73
C ALA A 437 -14.24 4.53 -7.43
N ILE A 438 -14.53 5.72 -6.86
CA ILE A 438 -13.86 6.16 -5.63
C ILE A 438 -14.19 5.27 -4.43
N HIS A 439 -15.38 4.69 -4.37
CA HIS A 439 -15.76 3.76 -3.31
C HIS A 439 -14.93 2.48 -3.30
N LEU A 440 -14.24 2.17 -4.41
CA LEU A 440 -13.35 1.01 -4.54
C LEU A 440 -11.87 1.37 -4.36
N ALA A 441 -11.54 2.64 -4.08
CA ALA A 441 -10.16 3.08 -3.88
C ALA A 441 -9.61 2.58 -2.52
N PRO A 442 -8.45 1.91 -2.48
CA PRO A 442 -7.89 1.34 -1.26
C PRO A 442 -7.22 2.41 -0.39
N LEU A 443 -8.00 3.38 0.10
CA LEU A 443 -7.52 4.52 0.90
C LEU A 443 -7.51 4.26 2.40
N ILE A 444 -8.14 3.17 2.84
CA ILE A 444 -8.34 2.88 4.26
C ILE A 444 -7.29 1.87 4.74
N GLY A 445 -6.57 2.25 5.78
CA GLY A 445 -5.63 1.43 6.53
C GLY A 445 -5.97 1.41 8.01
N GLU A 446 -4.94 1.44 8.85
CA GLU A 446 -5.06 1.69 10.28
C GLU A 446 -4.23 2.93 10.65
N TRP A 447 -4.53 3.51 11.78
CA TRP A 447 -3.76 4.64 12.30
C TRP A 447 -2.31 4.24 12.56
N ARG A 448 -1.35 4.98 12.01
CA ARG A 448 0.09 4.70 12.15
C ARG A 448 0.68 5.25 13.46
N GLY A 449 -0.04 6.13 14.14
CA GLY A 449 0.39 6.74 15.38
C GLY A 449 0.97 8.13 15.23
N THR A 450 1.70 8.57 16.27
CA THR A 450 2.40 9.85 16.35
C THR A 450 3.78 9.76 15.71
N ARG A 451 4.41 10.92 15.47
CA ARG A 451 5.76 11.02 14.86
C ARG A 451 6.86 10.43 15.76
N THR A 452 6.74 10.68 17.07
CA THR A 452 7.71 10.22 18.07
C THR A 452 7.32 8.85 18.61
N PRO A 453 8.18 7.82 18.51
CA PRO A 453 7.85 6.47 18.96
C PRO A 453 8.20 6.25 20.44
N ALA A 454 7.55 6.97 21.35
CA ALA A 454 7.74 6.74 22.79
C ALA A 454 7.20 5.37 23.22
N LEU A 455 6.10 4.94 22.62
CA LEU A 455 5.48 3.61 22.76
C LEU A 455 5.27 2.99 21.38
N VAL A 456 5.19 1.65 21.32
CA VAL A 456 4.85 0.90 20.11
C VAL A 456 3.76 -0.12 20.43
N PHE A 457 2.78 -0.23 19.52
CA PHE A 457 1.65 -1.14 19.61
C PHE A 457 1.38 -1.79 18.27
N GLY A 458 0.68 -2.91 18.29
CA GLY A 458 0.12 -3.52 17.08
C GLY A 458 -1.37 -3.21 16.99
N GLY A 459 -1.82 -2.71 15.84
CA GLY A 459 -3.23 -2.54 15.51
C GLY A 459 -3.94 -3.87 15.31
N ARG A 460 -5.25 -3.87 15.25
CA ARG A 460 -6.04 -5.11 15.10
C ARG A 460 -5.84 -5.80 13.75
N ARG A 461 -5.44 -5.06 12.72
CA ARG A 461 -5.07 -5.58 11.39
C ARG A 461 -3.56 -5.73 11.21
N GLY A 462 -2.80 -5.53 12.29
CA GLY A 462 -1.35 -5.68 12.32
C GLY A 462 -0.55 -4.41 12.10
N GLN A 463 -1.15 -3.24 11.87
CA GLN A 463 -0.40 -1.99 11.73
C GLN A 463 0.50 -1.74 12.93
N LEU A 464 1.80 -1.55 12.70
CA LEU A 464 2.70 -1.04 13.73
C LEU A 464 2.33 0.41 14.02
N MET A 465 1.91 0.68 15.26
CA MET A 465 1.52 2.00 15.73
C MET A 465 2.56 2.57 16.67
N THR A 466 2.90 3.83 16.51
CA THR A 466 3.74 4.58 17.45
C THR A 466 2.88 5.56 18.24
N LEU A 467 3.20 5.75 19.51
CA LEU A 467 2.47 6.69 20.35
C LEU A 467 3.41 7.49 21.24
N ASP A 468 3.26 8.80 21.16
CA ASP A 468 3.77 9.73 22.17
C ASP A 468 2.64 10.65 22.61
N LEU A 469 2.34 10.67 23.89
CA LEU A 469 1.26 11.49 24.46
C LEU A 469 1.55 12.98 24.40
N PHE A 470 2.82 13.36 24.23
CA PHE A 470 3.27 14.73 24.13
C PHE A 470 3.43 15.22 22.69
N ASP A 471 3.29 14.34 21.70
CA ASP A 471 3.36 14.67 20.28
C ASP A 471 1.94 14.98 19.75
N ASN A 472 1.41 16.16 20.13
CA ASN A 472 0.15 16.68 19.61
C ASN A 472 0.22 18.20 19.45
N ASP A 473 -0.48 18.71 18.44
CA ASP A 473 -0.48 20.13 18.07
C ASP A 473 -1.47 20.97 18.89
N LEU A 474 -2.31 20.33 19.73
CA LEU A 474 -3.35 21.01 20.51
C LEU A 474 -2.88 21.50 21.90
N GLY A 475 -1.67 21.10 22.32
CA GLY A 475 -1.12 21.49 23.62
C GLY A 475 -1.84 20.91 24.84
N ASN A 476 -2.74 19.95 24.63
CA ASN A 476 -3.43 19.22 25.69
C ASN A 476 -2.85 17.82 25.83
N TYR A 477 -2.21 17.56 26.96
CA TYR A 477 -1.51 16.29 27.23
C TYR A 477 -2.27 15.40 28.23
N ASN A 478 -3.53 15.71 28.50
CA ASN A 478 -4.38 14.90 29.37
C ASN A 478 -4.96 13.72 28.55
N PHE A 479 -4.99 12.54 29.16
CA PHE A 479 -5.60 11.36 28.57
C PHE A 479 -6.31 10.53 29.63
N ALA A 480 -7.28 9.74 29.23
CA ALA A 480 -8.01 8.82 30.07
C ALA A 480 -7.95 7.41 29.50
N ILE A 481 -7.69 6.41 30.37
CA ILE A 481 -7.73 4.99 30.00
C ILE A 481 -8.95 4.37 30.65
N ILE A 482 -9.91 3.96 29.81
CA ILE A 482 -11.19 3.39 30.24
C ILE A 482 -11.25 1.94 29.75
N GLY A 483 -11.75 1.06 30.59
CA GLY A 483 -11.93 -0.36 30.22
C GLY A 483 -12.54 -1.15 31.37
N ALA A 484 -13.13 -2.32 31.05
CA ALA A 484 -13.69 -3.24 32.02
C ALA A 484 -12.62 -3.79 33.01
N PRO A 485 -12.98 -4.28 34.17
CA PRO A 485 -12.06 -5.03 35.02
C PRO A 485 -11.39 -6.17 34.26
N GLY A 486 -10.08 -6.38 34.44
CA GLY A 486 -9.31 -7.41 33.71
C GLY A 486 -8.90 -7.05 32.28
N SER A 487 -9.29 -5.89 31.71
CA SER A 487 -8.99 -5.49 30.34
C SER A 487 -7.54 -5.07 30.07
N GLY A 488 -6.66 -5.10 31.09
CA GLY A 488 -5.25 -4.75 30.93
C GLY A 488 -4.90 -3.28 31.19
N LYS A 489 -5.80 -2.46 31.75
CA LYS A 489 -5.55 -1.03 32.08
C LYS A 489 -4.24 -0.81 32.85
N SER A 490 -4.06 -1.55 33.94
CA SER A 490 -2.85 -1.44 34.78
C SER A 490 -1.58 -1.88 34.06
N VAL A 491 -1.69 -2.86 33.14
CA VAL A 491 -0.57 -3.31 32.29
C VAL A 491 -0.18 -2.19 31.34
N LEU A 492 -1.15 -1.56 30.67
CA LEU A 492 -0.90 -0.42 29.77
C LEU A 492 -0.29 0.78 30.52
N MET A 493 -0.82 1.12 31.69
CA MET A 493 -0.28 2.21 32.53
C MET A 493 1.16 1.93 32.97
N ASN A 494 1.48 0.70 33.36
CA ASN A 494 2.85 0.28 33.67
C ASN A 494 3.75 0.42 32.44
N GLU A 495 3.30 -0.04 31.27
CA GLU A 495 4.05 0.08 30.03
C GLU A 495 4.35 1.53 29.69
N MET A 496 3.37 2.41 29.82
CA MET A 496 3.54 3.85 29.60
C MET A 496 4.55 4.44 30.59
N ALA A 497 4.41 4.15 31.88
CA ALA A 497 5.33 4.64 32.91
C ALA A 497 6.77 4.17 32.66
N TRP A 498 6.98 2.91 32.25
CA TRP A 498 8.29 2.37 31.91
C TRP A 498 8.87 2.98 30.64
N SER A 499 8.04 3.15 29.62
CA SER A 499 8.47 3.71 28.34
C SER A 499 8.89 5.18 28.48
N TYR A 500 8.11 6.00 29.18
CA TYR A 500 8.50 7.37 29.44
C TYR A 500 9.70 7.48 30.40
N ARG A 501 9.80 6.58 31.36
CA ARG A 501 11.00 6.55 32.22
C ARG A 501 12.25 6.15 31.45
N ALA A 502 12.13 5.31 30.42
CA ALA A 502 13.24 4.89 29.58
C ALA A 502 13.80 6.03 28.69
N ILE A 503 13.03 7.08 28.47
CA ILE A 503 13.41 8.30 27.75
C ILE A 503 13.62 9.49 28.70
N ASP A 504 13.99 9.20 29.97
CA ASP A 504 14.33 10.12 31.03
C ASP A 504 13.20 11.04 31.54
N ALA A 505 11.94 10.74 31.25
CA ALA A 505 10.83 11.48 31.81
C ALA A 505 10.70 11.23 33.33
N LYS A 506 10.31 12.25 34.05
CA LYS A 506 9.95 12.12 35.47
C LYS A 506 8.52 11.63 35.57
N VAL A 507 8.29 10.52 36.26
CA VAL A 507 6.99 9.88 36.41
C VAL A 507 6.57 9.86 37.88
N TRP A 508 5.41 10.41 38.19
CA TRP A 508 4.76 10.30 39.47
C TRP A 508 3.49 9.46 39.35
N MET A 509 3.28 8.56 40.27
CA MET A 509 2.12 7.66 40.24
C MET A 509 1.40 7.73 41.61
N LEU A 510 0.10 7.98 41.57
CA LEU A 510 -0.81 7.81 42.69
C LEU A 510 -1.58 6.48 42.47
N ASP A 511 -1.34 5.51 43.36
CA ASP A 511 -1.88 4.14 43.19
C ASP A 511 -2.63 3.72 44.46
N LEU A 512 -3.92 3.55 44.35
CA LEU A 512 -4.77 3.09 45.46
C LEU A 512 -4.85 1.56 45.55
N GLY A 513 -4.32 0.81 44.56
CA GLY A 513 -4.47 -0.65 44.45
C GLY A 513 -3.17 -1.46 44.48
N ARG A 514 -2.02 -0.85 44.74
CA ARG A 514 -0.66 -1.46 44.70
C ARG A 514 -0.28 -2.10 43.35
N SER A 515 -0.93 -1.72 42.25
CA SER A 515 -0.66 -2.27 40.94
C SER A 515 0.73 -1.94 40.40
N PHE A 516 1.36 -0.87 40.90
CA PHE A 516 2.67 -0.36 40.50
C PHE A 516 3.82 -0.67 41.47
N GLU A 517 3.55 -1.36 42.57
CA GLU A 517 4.54 -1.66 43.60
C GLU A 517 5.76 -2.40 43.04
N LYS A 518 5.54 -3.46 42.22
CA LYS A 518 6.62 -4.21 41.57
C LYS A 518 7.47 -3.33 40.65
N SER A 519 6.86 -2.41 39.93
CA SER A 519 7.56 -1.49 39.04
C SER A 519 8.47 -0.53 39.79
N THR A 520 8.10 -0.13 41.00
CA THR A 520 8.94 0.71 41.87
C THR A 520 10.09 -0.05 42.53
N LEU A 521 9.92 -1.35 42.80
CA LEU A 521 10.94 -2.21 43.39
C LEU A 521 12.11 -2.52 42.46
N LEU A 522 11.84 -2.59 41.15
CA LEU A 522 12.85 -2.88 40.13
C LEU A 522 13.77 -1.69 39.81
N ARG A 523 13.55 -0.54 40.43
CA ARG A 523 14.38 0.68 40.22
C ARG A 523 15.61 0.72 41.11
N PRO A 524 16.80 0.93 40.56
CA PRO A 524 17.97 1.33 41.33
C PRO A 524 17.93 2.84 41.63
N SER A 525 16.99 3.35 42.42
CA SER A 525 16.99 4.79 42.77
C SER A 525 17.02 5.02 44.26
N LYS A 526 17.88 5.99 44.66
CA LYS A 526 18.20 6.37 46.05
C LYS A 526 17.09 7.12 46.79
N LYS A 527 15.94 7.41 46.19
CA LYS A 527 14.84 8.13 46.88
C LYS A 527 13.51 7.48 46.56
N ARG A 528 13.10 6.57 47.45
CA ARG A 528 11.71 6.13 47.56
C ARG A 528 11.04 7.07 48.60
N SER A 529 10.18 7.99 48.17
CA SER A 529 9.23 8.61 49.04
C SER A 529 7.92 7.83 48.93
N TYR A 530 7.69 6.96 49.89
CA TYR A 530 6.39 6.34 50.11
C TYR A 530 5.57 7.34 50.93
N TRP A 531 4.51 7.82 50.36
CA TRP A 531 3.49 8.50 51.16
C TRP A 531 2.49 7.44 51.59
N PRO A 532 2.25 7.25 52.90
CA PRO A 532 1.21 6.33 53.32
C PRO A 532 -0.14 6.77 52.73
N PRO A 533 -1.05 5.85 52.41
CA PRO A 533 -2.37 6.22 51.97
C PRO A 533 -3.03 7.10 53.03
N PHE A 534 -3.69 8.14 52.58
CA PHE A 534 -4.52 8.97 53.46
C PHE A 534 -5.50 8.06 54.19
N ALA A 535 -5.48 8.10 55.54
CA ALA A 535 -6.40 7.40 56.42
C ALA A 535 -7.79 8.02 56.34
#